data_0115e6c57c714d793ab12cfc5577c572
#
_entry.id   0115e6c57c714d793ab12cfc5577c572
#
_cell.length_a   1.000
_cell.length_b   1.000
_cell.length_c   1.000
_cell.angle_alpha   90.00
_cell.angle_beta   90.00
_cell.angle_gamma   90.00
#
_symmetry.space_group_name_H-M   'P 1'
#
loop_
_entity.id
_entity.type
_entity.pdbx_description
1 polymer ?
#
loop_
_entity_poly.entity_id
_entity_poly.type
_entity_poly.pdbx_seq_one_letter_code
_entity_poly.pdbx_strand_id
1 'polypeptide(L)'
;MSAKPTELKIALFCGGSGSRMWPMSRKALPKQFQPLIKNESTFEMMIKRLTKKFPYRNIFPVTTRDNVQWIVKLAPEIPLENIIIEPQMRDTAAAVGLAGAVLSKKFGDPNVLALWSDHVVRNVDQFIKCIDLANETASQYGKFVEIGVRPTFPSVALGYLKVGKMLQSVNGLGVFEFVSQIEKPVFEDAKKFVESWEYLWHIGYTLWSAKKMLSMYEKHFKEGYTPILKIQKAWGTPNQEKVLKAEYEKIPKTSIDFAVNSHLTSEDQVVISADLGWRDVGTWNELKDEMSTRTKDNIIQGDVIHLDLEDCLVYSSHKEKVIAVIGV
;
A
#
# COMPACT_ATOMS: atom_id res chain seq x y z
N MET A 1 -18.24 -13.31 24.97
CA MET A 1 -17.81 -14.27 23.93
C MET A 1 -17.14 -13.45 22.81
N SER A 2 -15.82 -13.52 22.65
CA SER A 2 -15.15 -12.83 21.52
C SER A 2 -15.63 -13.48 20.23
N ALA A 3 -16.21 -12.69 19.33
CA ALA A 3 -16.54 -13.16 17.98
C ALA A 3 -15.26 -13.73 17.35
N LYS A 4 -15.35 -14.92 16.70
CA LYS A 4 -14.22 -15.43 15.93
C LYS A 4 -13.81 -14.36 14.93
N PRO A 5 -12.52 -14.02 14.82
CA PRO A 5 -12.08 -13.04 13.84
C PRO A 5 -12.56 -13.45 12.46
N THR A 6 -13.16 -12.51 11.75
CA THR A 6 -13.61 -12.70 10.36
C THR A 6 -12.40 -13.06 9.51
N GLU A 7 -12.56 -13.98 8.55
CA GLU A 7 -11.47 -14.37 7.65
C GLU A 7 -10.93 -13.15 6.90
N LEU A 8 -9.64 -12.87 7.08
CA LEU A 8 -8.98 -11.70 6.49
C LEU A 8 -8.72 -11.94 5.00
N LYS A 9 -9.09 -10.98 4.17
CA LYS A 9 -8.69 -10.88 2.76
C LYS A 9 -7.70 -9.75 2.59
N ILE A 10 -6.70 -9.93 1.75
CA ILE A 10 -5.63 -8.96 1.53
C ILE A 10 -5.77 -8.40 0.13
N ALA A 11 -6.17 -7.14 0.02
CA ALA A 11 -6.16 -6.39 -1.23
C ALA A 11 -4.77 -5.79 -1.43
N LEU A 12 -3.96 -6.40 -2.31
CA LEU A 12 -2.61 -5.95 -2.62
C LEU A 12 -2.64 -5.07 -3.87
N PHE A 13 -2.50 -3.77 -3.70
CA PHE A 13 -2.52 -2.81 -4.80
C PHE A 13 -1.19 -2.81 -5.54
N CYS A 14 -1.24 -3.19 -6.82
CA CYS A 14 -0.09 -3.32 -7.71
C CYS A 14 -0.17 -2.31 -8.87
N GLY A 15 -0.77 -1.14 -8.59
CA GLY A 15 -0.89 -0.03 -9.52
C GLY A 15 0.31 0.91 -9.48
N GLY A 16 0.23 1.97 -10.29
CA GLY A 16 1.26 3.02 -10.35
C GLY A 16 2.28 2.81 -11.47
N SER A 17 2.63 3.92 -12.14
CA SER A 17 3.60 3.92 -13.25
C SER A 17 5.06 4.03 -12.79
N GLY A 18 5.27 4.46 -11.53
CA GLY A 18 6.62 4.67 -10.99
C GLY A 18 7.46 5.69 -11.77
N SER A 19 6.84 6.69 -12.40
CA SER A 19 7.50 7.64 -13.32
C SER A 19 8.69 8.40 -12.71
N ARG A 20 8.67 8.62 -11.38
CA ARG A 20 9.78 9.24 -10.64
C ARG A 20 11.09 8.43 -10.67
N MET A 21 10.99 7.14 -10.98
CA MET A 21 12.14 6.23 -11.10
C MET A 21 12.50 5.93 -12.57
N TRP A 22 12.08 6.77 -13.50
CA TRP A 22 12.55 6.65 -14.87
C TRP A 22 14.09 6.83 -14.94
N PRO A 23 14.85 6.09 -15.77
CA PRO A 23 14.42 5.14 -16.83
C PRO A 23 14.24 3.70 -16.35
N MET A 24 14.41 3.41 -15.08
CA MET A 24 14.26 2.07 -14.51
C MET A 24 12.78 1.65 -14.56
N SER A 25 11.87 2.44 -13.98
CA SER A 25 10.44 2.18 -14.10
C SER A 25 9.93 2.61 -15.47
N ARG A 26 9.24 1.71 -16.15
CA ARG A 26 8.65 1.92 -17.48
C ARG A 26 7.25 1.33 -17.51
N LYS A 27 6.41 1.80 -18.45
CA LYS A 27 5.06 1.27 -18.64
C LYS A 27 5.03 -0.26 -18.80
N ALA A 28 6.00 -0.81 -19.55
CA ALA A 28 6.10 -2.25 -19.79
C ALA A 28 6.60 -3.04 -18.56
N LEU A 29 7.30 -2.40 -17.63
CA LEU A 29 7.82 -3.02 -16.40
C LEU A 29 7.86 -1.97 -15.29
N PRO A 30 6.75 -1.82 -14.54
CA PRO A 30 6.66 -0.91 -13.40
C PRO A 30 7.62 -1.25 -12.25
N LYS A 31 7.98 -0.25 -11.44
CA LYS A 31 8.98 -0.35 -10.37
C LYS A 31 8.76 -1.55 -9.45
N GLN A 32 7.52 -1.80 -9.04
CA GLN A 32 7.17 -2.84 -8.07
C GLN A 32 7.44 -4.26 -8.55
N PHE A 33 7.62 -4.47 -9.86
CA PHE A 33 7.93 -5.78 -10.45
C PHE A 33 9.40 -5.90 -10.88
N GLN A 34 10.22 -4.88 -10.64
CA GLN A 34 11.64 -4.90 -10.97
C GLN A 34 12.47 -5.44 -9.81
N PRO A 35 13.50 -6.25 -10.06
CA PRO A 35 14.39 -6.79 -9.03
C PRO A 35 15.37 -5.72 -8.52
N LEU A 36 14.86 -4.73 -7.77
CA LEU A 36 15.61 -3.54 -7.34
C LEU A 36 16.45 -3.77 -6.10
N ILE A 37 15.97 -4.60 -5.17
CA ILE A 37 16.58 -4.77 -3.86
C ILE A 37 17.04 -6.22 -3.74
N LYS A 38 18.37 -6.45 -3.68
CA LYS A 38 18.96 -7.80 -3.56
C LYS A 38 18.43 -8.79 -4.61
N ASN A 39 18.23 -8.34 -5.84
CA ASN A 39 17.66 -9.10 -6.96
C ASN A 39 16.20 -9.56 -6.76
N GLU A 40 15.47 -8.92 -5.87
CA GLU A 40 14.04 -9.15 -5.67
C GLU A 40 13.25 -7.86 -5.94
N SER A 41 12.03 -8.02 -6.44
CA SER A 41 11.07 -6.92 -6.56
C SER A 41 10.36 -6.69 -5.22
N THR A 42 9.89 -5.46 -5.00
CA THR A 42 9.11 -5.14 -3.79
C THR A 42 7.82 -5.95 -3.74
N PHE A 43 7.23 -6.29 -4.89
CA PHE A 43 6.09 -7.20 -5.00
C PHE A 43 6.43 -8.60 -4.47
N GLU A 44 7.53 -9.24 -4.94
CA GLU A 44 7.97 -10.56 -4.45
C GLU A 44 8.26 -10.52 -2.95
N MET A 45 8.95 -9.46 -2.49
CA MET A 45 9.22 -9.27 -1.07
C MET A 45 7.92 -9.18 -0.25
N MET A 46 6.88 -8.50 -0.75
CA MET A 46 5.58 -8.41 -0.07
C MET A 46 4.88 -9.78 -0.05
N ILE A 47 4.83 -10.50 -1.16
CA ILE A 47 4.27 -11.84 -1.23
C ILE A 47 4.95 -12.79 -0.24
N LYS A 48 6.29 -12.82 -0.21
CA LYS A 48 7.06 -13.64 0.73
C LYS A 48 6.76 -13.32 2.20
N ARG A 49 6.53 -12.04 2.53
CA ARG A 49 6.13 -11.63 3.89
C ARG A 49 4.74 -12.14 4.24
N LEU A 50 3.79 -11.93 3.35
CA LEU A 50 2.39 -12.31 3.57
C LEU A 50 2.24 -13.82 3.67
N THR A 51 2.91 -14.59 2.83
CA THR A 51 2.79 -16.06 2.77
C THR A 51 3.44 -16.77 3.95
N LYS A 52 4.20 -16.08 4.80
CA LYS A 52 4.61 -16.64 6.11
C LYS A 52 3.40 -17.02 6.98
N LYS A 53 2.24 -16.38 6.77
CA LYS A 53 1.05 -16.62 7.57
C LYS A 53 -0.21 -16.83 6.75
N PHE A 54 -0.40 -16.05 5.70
CA PHE A 54 -1.63 -16.02 4.93
C PHE A 54 -1.50 -16.89 3.67
N PRO A 55 -2.43 -17.81 3.41
CA PRO A 55 -2.40 -18.59 2.20
C PRO A 55 -2.66 -17.73 0.96
N TYR A 56 -2.10 -18.08 -0.18
CA TYR A 56 -2.25 -17.37 -1.45
C TYR A 56 -3.71 -17.11 -1.84
N ARG A 57 -4.65 -18.01 -1.48
CA ARG A 57 -6.09 -17.83 -1.72
C ARG A 57 -6.71 -16.63 -0.99
N ASN A 58 -6.01 -16.03 -0.02
CA ASN A 58 -6.46 -14.85 0.71
C ASN A 58 -5.83 -13.56 0.17
N ILE A 59 -4.95 -13.63 -0.83
CA ILE A 59 -4.28 -12.49 -1.44
C ILE A 59 -4.96 -12.16 -2.77
N PHE A 60 -5.38 -10.90 -2.90
CA PHE A 60 -6.11 -10.36 -4.06
C PHE A 60 -5.34 -9.19 -4.64
N PRO A 61 -4.45 -9.43 -5.63
CA PRO A 61 -3.79 -8.34 -6.34
C PRO A 61 -4.81 -7.48 -7.09
N VAL A 62 -4.70 -6.16 -6.95
CA VAL A 62 -5.51 -5.17 -7.68
C VAL A 62 -4.59 -4.44 -8.64
N THR A 63 -4.85 -4.55 -9.94
CA THR A 63 -3.91 -4.08 -10.96
C THR A 63 -4.59 -3.82 -12.31
N THR A 64 -3.86 -3.25 -13.26
CA THR A 64 -4.30 -3.13 -14.65
C THR A 64 -3.96 -4.38 -15.46
N ARG A 65 -4.64 -4.57 -16.61
CA ARG A 65 -4.46 -5.73 -17.49
C ARG A 65 -3.00 -5.93 -17.92
N ASP A 66 -2.27 -4.85 -18.20
CA ASP A 66 -0.88 -4.90 -18.64
C ASP A 66 0.06 -5.53 -17.60
N ASN A 67 -0.28 -5.41 -16.33
CA ASN A 67 0.54 -5.88 -15.21
C ASN A 67 0.25 -7.34 -14.77
N VAL A 68 -0.86 -7.94 -15.22
CA VAL A 68 -1.24 -9.31 -14.84
C VAL A 68 -0.13 -10.31 -15.14
N GLN A 69 0.56 -10.17 -16.28
CA GLN A 69 1.66 -11.03 -16.66
C GLN A 69 2.79 -11.08 -15.62
N TRP A 70 3.06 -9.96 -14.95
CA TRP A 70 4.10 -9.88 -13.92
C TRP A 70 3.67 -10.57 -12.62
N ILE A 71 2.40 -10.43 -12.23
CA ILE A 71 1.87 -11.13 -11.07
C ILE A 71 1.94 -12.64 -11.29
N VAL A 72 1.47 -13.12 -12.44
CA VAL A 72 1.50 -14.55 -12.80
C VAL A 72 2.94 -15.09 -12.86
N LYS A 73 3.89 -14.28 -13.36
CA LYS A 73 5.30 -14.68 -13.44
C LYS A 73 5.99 -14.75 -12.08
N LEU A 74 5.71 -13.78 -11.18
CA LEU A 74 6.44 -13.60 -9.93
C LEU A 74 5.76 -14.27 -8.72
N ALA A 75 4.46 -14.57 -8.83
CA ALA A 75 3.69 -15.27 -7.80
C ALA A 75 2.63 -16.19 -8.45
N PRO A 76 3.06 -17.24 -9.15
CA PRO A 76 2.16 -18.16 -9.89
C PRO A 76 1.19 -18.93 -8.98
N GLU A 77 1.44 -18.98 -7.68
CA GLU A 77 0.57 -19.63 -6.70
C GLU A 77 -0.68 -18.83 -6.34
N ILE A 78 -0.75 -17.53 -6.72
CA ILE A 78 -1.95 -16.74 -6.55
C ILE A 78 -3.00 -17.21 -7.56
N PRO A 79 -4.21 -17.61 -7.11
CA PRO A 79 -5.29 -18.01 -8.04
C PRO A 79 -5.63 -16.87 -9.02
N LEU A 80 -5.74 -17.18 -10.30
CA LEU A 80 -6.04 -16.18 -11.33
C LEU A 80 -7.35 -15.43 -11.06
N GLU A 81 -8.35 -16.10 -10.51
CA GLU A 81 -9.64 -15.54 -10.12
C GLU A 81 -9.57 -14.58 -8.93
N ASN A 82 -8.41 -14.49 -8.27
CA ASN A 82 -8.14 -13.51 -7.23
C ASN A 82 -7.56 -12.20 -7.78
N ILE A 83 -7.08 -12.18 -9.02
CA ILE A 83 -6.54 -10.96 -9.62
C ILE A 83 -7.70 -10.04 -10.03
N ILE A 84 -7.83 -8.92 -9.32
CA ILE A 84 -8.84 -7.89 -9.61
C ILE A 84 -8.26 -6.93 -10.65
N ILE A 85 -8.85 -6.91 -11.84
CA ILE A 85 -8.33 -6.16 -12.98
C ILE A 85 -9.11 -4.86 -13.15
N GLU A 86 -8.43 -3.73 -12.98
CA GLU A 86 -8.95 -2.41 -13.33
C GLU A 86 -8.95 -2.22 -14.85
N PRO A 87 -10.07 -1.76 -15.47
CA PRO A 87 -10.10 -1.52 -16.91
C PRO A 87 -9.17 -0.40 -17.35
N GLN A 88 -8.92 0.56 -16.46
CA GLN A 88 -8.06 1.72 -16.67
C GLN A 88 -7.61 2.31 -15.32
N MET A 89 -6.56 3.11 -15.31
CA MET A 89 -6.08 3.79 -14.10
C MET A 89 -6.98 4.97 -13.75
N ARG A 90 -7.60 4.96 -12.55
CA ARG A 90 -8.47 6.05 -12.05
C ARG A 90 -8.16 6.45 -10.61
N ASP A 91 -6.89 6.31 -10.22
CA ASP A 91 -6.40 6.61 -8.89
C ASP A 91 -6.96 5.67 -7.79
N THR A 92 -6.52 5.86 -6.56
CA THR A 92 -6.70 4.90 -5.48
C THR A 92 -8.14 4.76 -4.99
N ALA A 93 -8.98 5.80 -5.08
CA ALA A 93 -10.39 5.68 -4.71
C ALA A 93 -11.13 4.67 -5.60
N ALA A 94 -10.87 4.66 -6.91
CA ALA A 94 -11.51 3.70 -7.81
C ALA A 94 -11.03 2.27 -7.54
N ALA A 95 -9.72 2.08 -7.34
CA ALA A 95 -9.12 0.77 -7.09
C ALA A 95 -9.60 0.15 -5.76
N VAL A 96 -9.60 0.93 -4.67
CA VAL A 96 -10.07 0.49 -3.34
C VAL A 96 -11.56 0.17 -3.37
N GLY A 97 -12.36 1.03 -4.00
CA GLY A 97 -13.81 0.79 -4.15
C GLY A 97 -14.11 -0.48 -4.96
N LEU A 98 -13.35 -0.73 -6.04
CA LEU A 98 -13.48 -1.96 -6.83
C LEU A 98 -13.13 -3.19 -5.99
N ALA A 99 -12.02 -3.16 -5.24
CA ALA A 99 -11.62 -4.24 -4.35
C ALA A 99 -12.71 -4.53 -3.30
N GLY A 100 -13.22 -3.50 -2.64
CA GLY A 100 -14.32 -3.62 -1.67
C GLY A 100 -15.58 -4.24 -2.28
N ALA A 101 -15.98 -3.80 -3.47
CA ALA A 101 -17.13 -4.33 -4.19
C ALA A 101 -16.97 -5.81 -4.55
N VAL A 102 -15.82 -6.18 -5.11
CA VAL A 102 -15.51 -7.56 -5.52
C VAL A 102 -15.45 -8.49 -4.31
N LEU A 103 -14.73 -8.10 -3.26
CA LEU A 103 -14.56 -8.92 -2.07
C LEU A 103 -15.86 -9.05 -1.29
N SER A 104 -16.65 -7.99 -1.20
CA SER A 104 -18.00 -8.04 -0.62
C SER A 104 -18.92 -8.98 -1.42
N LYS A 105 -18.87 -8.95 -2.74
CA LYS A 105 -19.69 -9.85 -3.59
C LYS A 105 -19.27 -11.31 -3.44
N LYS A 106 -17.96 -11.60 -3.35
CA LYS A 106 -17.44 -12.97 -3.24
C LYS A 106 -17.60 -13.57 -1.85
N PHE A 107 -17.48 -12.77 -0.79
CA PHE A 107 -17.34 -13.26 0.58
C PHE A 107 -18.33 -12.65 1.60
N GLY A 108 -19.22 -11.77 1.16
CA GLY A 108 -20.21 -11.10 2.01
C GLY A 108 -19.64 -9.87 2.72
N ASP A 109 -19.14 -10.01 3.93
CA ASP A 109 -18.54 -8.90 4.69
C ASP A 109 -17.19 -9.31 5.31
N PRO A 110 -16.18 -9.64 4.50
CA PRO A 110 -14.88 -9.97 5.02
C PRO A 110 -14.16 -8.71 5.56
N ASN A 111 -13.27 -8.91 6.52
CA ASN A 111 -12.25 -7.91 6.80
C ASN A 111 -11.25 -7.89 5.64
N VAL A 112 -10.91 -6.69 5.17
CA VAL A 112 -10.00 -6.47 4.05
C VAL A 112 -8.85 -5.60 4.52
N LEU A 113 -7.63 -6.07 4.34
CA LEU A 113 -6.41 -5.29 4.54
C LEU A 113 -5.94 -4.75 3.20
N ALA A 114 -5.87 -3.44 3.07
CA ALA A 114 -5.25 -2.74 1.94
C ALA A 114 -3.75 -2.64 2.16
N LEU A 115 -2.97 -3.10 1.19
CA LEU A 115 -1.50 -3.01 1.17
C LEU A 115 -1.02 -2.55 -0.21
N TRP A 116 0.15 -1.92 -0.24
CA TRP A 116 0.80 -1.45 -1.46
C TRP A 116 2.02 -2.31 -1.77
N SER A 117 2.13 -2.78 -3.01
CA SER A 117 3.17 -3.73 -3.43
C SER A 117 4.56 -3.12 -3.61
N ASP A 118 4.68 -1.80 -3.53
CA ASP A 118 5.93 -1.06 -3.73
C ASP A 118 6.61 -0.63 -2.42
N HIS A 119 6.06 -1.03 -1.28
CA HIS A 119 6.62 -0.74 0.04
C HIS A 119 7.60 -1.80 0.52
N VAL A 120 8.61 -1.35 1.25
CA VAL A 120 9.55 -2.22 1.98
C VAL A 120 9.16 -2.25 3.45
N VAL A 121 9.18 -3.44 4.04
CA VAL A 121 8.98 -3.69 5.47
C VAL A 121 10.11 -4.60 5.94
N ARG A 122 10.91 -4.15 6.88
CA ARG A 122 12.07 -4.92 7.38
C ARG A 122 11.73 -5.80 8.57
N ASN A 123 10.86 -5.32 9.46
CA ASN A 123 10.44 -6.06 10.65
C ASN A 123 9.20 -6.91 10.35
N VAL A 124 9.43 -8.07 9.73
CA VAL A 124 8.35 -8.94 9.23
C VAL A 124 7.52 -9.53 10.37
N ASP A 125 8.14 -9.90 11.48
CA ASP A 125 7.41 -10.49 12.61
C ASP A 125 6.49 -9.48 13.27
N GLN A 126 6.94 -8.23 13.41
CA GLN A 126 6.12 -7.14 13.90
C GLN A 126 4.98 -6.80 12.92
N PHE A 127 5.25 -6.85 11.61
CA PHE A 127 4.25 -6.66 10.57
C PHE A 127 3.12 -7.68 10.68
N ILE A 128 3.45 -8.96 10.83
CA ILE A 128 2.44 -10.02 10.99
C ILE A 128 1.61 -9.83 12.26
N LYS A 129 2.26 -9.54 13.41
CA LYS A 129 1.56 -9.25 14.67
C LYS A 129 0.64 -8.04 14.55
N CYS A 130 1.09 -7.00 13.82
CA CYS A 130 0.29 -5.79 13.59
C CYS A 130 -0.95 -6.09 12.76
N ILE A 131 -0.85 -6.93 11.72
CA ILE A 131 -2.00 -7.37 10.92
C ILE A 131 -3.01 -8.14 11.78
N ASP A 132 -2.54 -9.03 12.65
CA ASP A 132 -3.42 -9.77 13.56
C ASP A 132 -4.19 -8.83 14.48
N LEU A 133 -3.47 -7.94 15.14
CA LEU A 133 -4.09 -6.95 16.02
C LEU A 133 -5.07 -6.05 15.25
N ALA A 134 -4.72 -5.64 14.02
CA ALA A 134 -5.62 -4.86 13.19
C ALA A 134 -6.92 -5.60 12.87
N ASN A 135 -6.83 -6.90 12.55
CA ASN A 135 -8.00 -7.72 12.25
C ASN A 135 -8.90 -7.93 13.50
N GLU A 136 -8.30 -8.16 14.66
CA GLU A 136 -9.01 -8.24 15.93
C GLU A 136 -9.67 -6.90 16.30
N THR A 137 -8.93 -5.80 16.18
CA THR A 137 -9.38 -4.44 16.48
C THR A 137 -10.55 -4.03 15.58
N ALA A 138 -10.46 -4.28 14.26
CA ALA A 138 -11.56 -4.00 13.35
C ALA A 138 -12.83 -4.78 13.69
N SER A 139 -12.69 -6.05 14.06
CA SER A 139 -13.82 -6.89 14.48
C SER A 139 -14.41 -6.45 15.82
N GLN A 140 -13.57 -6.00 16.75
CA GLN A 140 -13.99 -5.55 18.08
C GLN A 140 -14.73 -4.21 18.06
N TYR A 141 -14.18 -3.23 17.30
CA TYR A 141 -14.71 -1.86 17.30
C TYR A 141 -15.65 -1.57 16.13
N GLY A 142 -15.69 -2.41 15.10
CA GLY A 142 -16.45 -2.13 13.87
C GLY A 142 -15.95 -0.89 13.11
N LYS A 143 -14.67 -0.54 13.31
CA LYS A 143 -14.02 0.66 12.77
C LYS A 143 -12.96 0.31 11.73
N PHE A 144 -12.58 1.30 10.92
CA PHE A 144 -11.34 1.25 10.17
C PHE A 144 -10.15 1.17 11.14
N VAL A 145 -9.13 0.43 10.77
CA VAL A 145 -7.89 0.37 11.51
C VAL A 145 -6.76 0.80 10.59
N GLU A 146 -6.22 1.99 10.86
CA GLU A 146 -5.03 2.48 10.20
C GLU A 146 -3.78 1.94 10.88
N ILE A 147 -2.78 1.54 10.11
CA ILE A 147 -1.46 1.20 10.62
C ILE A 147 -0.54 2.38 10.34
N GLY A 148 -0.12 3.06 11.38
CA GLY A 148 0.81 4.17 11.31
C GLY A 148 2.20 3.77 11.77
N VAL A 149 3.22 4.40 11.18
CA VAL A 149 4.62 4.20 11.51
C VAL A 149 5.20 5.48 12.08
N ARG A 150 6.07 5.34 13.10
CA ARG A 150 6.70 6.52 13.70
C ARG A 150 7.55 7.27 12.70
N PRO A 151 7.36 8.59 12.55
CA PRO A 151 8.18 9.40 11.67
C PRO A 151 9.60 9.52 12.22
N THR A 152 10.59 9.29 11.35
CA THR A 152 12.02 9.40 11.67
C THR A 152 12.66 10.66 11.10
N PHE A 153 11.96 11.37 10.20
CA PHE A 153 12.36 12.65 9.62
C PHE A 153 11.13 13.44 9.15
N PRO A 154 11.22 14.76 8.96
CA PRO A 154 10.10 15.58 8.51
C PRO A 154 9.86 15.43 7.00
N SER A 155 9.03 14.46 6.62
CA SER A 155 8.64 14.24 5.22
C SER A 155 7.51 15.17 4.79
N VAL A 156 7.69 15.84 3.66
CA VAL A 156 6.64 16.62 2.99
C VAL A 156 5.92 15.82 1.90
N ALA A 157 6.36 14.57 1.68
CA ALA A 157 5.81 13.68 0.65
C ALA A 157 4.79 12.66 1.22
N LEU A 158 4.74 12.51 2.54
CA LEU A 158 3.89 11.56 3.26
C LEU A 158 2.76 12.28 4.00
N GLY A 159 1.68 11.56 4.24
CA GLY A 159 0.63 11.95 5.17
C GLY A 159 1.00 11.65 6.62
N TYR A 160 0.33 12.33 7.54
CA TYR A 160 0.49 12.16 8.99
C TYR A 160 -0.87 11.90 9.65
N LEU A 161 -0.89 10.95 10.56
CA LEU A 161 -2.03 10.61 11.42
C LEU A 161 -1.77 11.20 12.80
N LYS A 162 -2.59 12.14 13.26
CA LYS A 162 -2.57 12.59 14.65
C LYS A 162 -3.31 11.57 15.49
N VAL A 163 -2.66 11.09 16.55
CA VAL A 163 -3.21 10.13 17.50
C VAL A 163 -3.55 10.79 18.83
N GLY A 164 -4.61 10.29 19.46
CA GLY A 164 -5.06 10.73 20.77
C GLY A 164 -4.70 9.71 21.86
N LYS A 165 -5.66 9.44 22.72
CA LYS A 165 -5.51 8.53 23.84
C LYS A 165 -5.21 7.10 23.38
N MET A 166 -4.31 6.42 24.08
CA MET A 166 -4.09 4.99 23.90
C MET A 166 -5.31 4.21 24.47
N LEU A 167 -5.96 3.42 23.63
CA LEU A 167 -7.11 2.61 23.96
C LEU A 167 -6.71 1.26 24.54
N GLN A 168 -5.66 0.65 23.98
CA GLN A 168 -5.10 -0.61 24.47
C GLN A 168 -3.64 -0.78 24.01
N SER A 169 -2.92 -1.68 24.69
CA SER A 169 -1.59 -2.13 24.30
C SER A 169 -1.55 -3.65 24.29
N VAL A 170 -1.12 -4.24 23.17
CA VAL A 170 -1.03 -5.68 22.96
C VAL A 170 0.33 -6.04 22.36
N ASN A 171 1.11 -6.85 23.07
CA ASN A 171 2.41 -7.33 22.61
C ASN A 171 3.37 -6.21 22.12
N GLY A 172 3.35 -5.06 22.79
CA GLY A 172 4.17 -3.91 22.46
C GLY A 172 3.60 -3.03 21.31
N LEU A 173 2.42 -3.35 20.78
CA LEU A 173 1.68 -2.52 19.84
C LEU A 173 0.63 -1.70 20.58
N GLY A 174 0.58 -0.40 20.31
CA GLY A 174 -0.46 0.50 20.85
C GLY A 174 -1.58 0.72 19.85
N VAL A 175 -2.82 0.65 20.33
CA VAL A 175 -4.01 1.08 19.59
C VAL A 175 -4.45 2.43 20.16
N PHE A 176 -4.61 3.41 19.31
CA PHE A 176 -4.88 4.80 19.67
C PHE A 176 -6.16 5.31 19.05
N GLU A 177 -6.77 6.29 19.70
CA GLU A 177 -7.81 7.11 19.10
C GLU A 177 -7.21 7.85 17.89
N PHE A 178 -7.95 7.89 16.80
CA PHE A 178 -7.65 8.77 15.68
C PHE A 178 -8.15 10.18 15.98
N VAL A 179 -7.35 11.20 15.68
CA VAL A 179 -7.73 12.60 15.86
C VAL A 179 -7.90 13.29 14.52
N SER A 180 -6.90 13.23 13.64
CA SER A 180 -6.94 13.84 12.32
C SER A 180 -5.88 13.24 11.39
N GLN A 181 -6.09 13.41 10.08
CA GLN A 181 -5.11 13.13 9.03
C GLN A 181 -4.71 14.41 8.33
N ILE A 182 -3.43 14.59 8.08
CA ILE A 182 -2.86 15.72 7.36
C ILE A 182 -2.03 15.15 6.21
N GLU A 183 -2.43 15.42 4.98
CA GLU A 183 -1.75 14.92 3.80
C GLU A 183 -0.74 15.94 3.29
N LYS A 184 0.53 15.51 3.15
CA LYS A 184 1.62 16.29 2.57
C LYS A 184 1.75 17.70 3.18
N PRO A 185 2.07 17.81 4.47
CA PRO A 185 2.21 19.09 5.17
C PRO A 185 3.37 19.92 4.61
N VAL A 186 3.40 21.20 4.95
CA VAL A 186 4.60 22.02 4.75
C VAL A 186 5.71 21.57 5.72
N PHE A 187 6.98 21.84 5.37
CA PHE A 187 8.14 21.35 6.11
C PHE A 187 8.13 21.73 7.60
N GLU A 188 7.76 22.96 7.92
CA GLU A 188 7.72 23.45 9.30
C GLU A 188 6.70 22.69 10.18
N ASP A 189 5.57 22.29 9.59
CA ASP A 189 4.58 21.49 10.30
C ASP A 189 5.05 20.03 10.41
N ALA A 190 5.63 19.45 9.34
CA ALA A 190 6.22 18.12 9.40
C ALA A 190 7.30 17.99 10.49
N LYS A 191 8.12 19.04 10.68
CA LYS A 191 9.12 19.10 11.75
C LYS A 191 8.48 19.04 13.13
N LYS A 192 7.46 19.86 13.39
CA LYS A 192 6.68 19.84 14.64
C LYS A 192 6.04 18.46 14.89
N PHE A 193 5.52 17.81 13.83
CA PHE A 193 4.89 16.49 13.96
C PHE A 193 5.89 15.41 14.40
N VAL A 194 7.12 15.44 13.87
CA VAL A 194 8.19 14.52 14.30
C VAL A 194 8.57 14.74 15.76
N GLU A 195 8.68 16.01 16.18
CA GLU A 195 9.10 16.40 17.54
C GLU A 195 8.03 16.14 18.61
N SER A 196 6.74 16.22 18.26
CA SER A 196 5.63 16.14 19.23
C SER A 196 5.32 14.76 19.75
N TRP A 197 5.72 13.70 19.07
CA TRP A 197 5.37 12.31 19.38
C TRP A 197 3.87 11.95 19.26
N GLU A 198 3.04 12.88 18.83
CA GLU A 198 1.60 12.71 18.66
C GLU A 198 1.20 12.27 17.26
N TYR A 199 2.18 12.18 16.33
CA TYR A 199 1.94 11.88 14.94
C TYR A 199 2.64 10.63 14.47
N LEU A 200 1.98 9.89 13.60
CA LEU A 200 2.51 8.74 12.87
C LEU A 200 2.45 9.04 11.37
N TRP A 201 3.37 8.50 10.59
CA TRP A 201 3.21 8.53 9.14
C TRP A 201 2.00 7.69 8.72
N HIS A 202 1.17 8.25 7.85
CA HIS A 202 0.13 7.53 7.12
C HIS A 202 0.79 6.76 5.97
N ILE A 203 0.83 5.44 6.10
CA ILE A 203 1.48 4.55 5.12
C ILE A 203 0.48 3.86 4.19
N GLY A 204 -0.80 4.19 4.34
CA GLY A 204 -1.89 3.63 3.54
C GLY A 204 -2.22 2.16 3.85
N TYR A 205 -1.73 1.60 4.95
CA TYR A 205 -2.11 0.26 5.39
C TYR A 205 -3.35 0.37 6.25
N THR A 206 -4.49 0.07 5.64
CA THR A 206 -5.79 0.23 6.27
C THR A 206 -6.54 -1.09 6.25
N LEU A 207 -7.14 -1.47 7.38
CA LEU A 207 -8.02 -2.62 7.50
C LEU A 207 -9.46 -2.16 7.77
N TRP A 208 -10.41 -2.71 7.03
CA TRP A 208 -11.83 -2.39 7.11
C TRP A 208 -12.70 -3.58 6.71
N SER A 209 -13.95 -3.63 7.18
CA SER A 209 -14.92 -4.57 6.62
C SER A 209 -15.40 -4.07 5.24
N ALA A 210 -15.61 -4.98 4.30
CA ALA A 210 -16.00 -4.63 2.94
C ALA A 210 -17.30 -3.80 2.90
N LYS A 211 -18.26 -4.09 3.77
CA LYS A 211 -19.51 -3.30 3.87
C LYS A 211 -19.26 -1.92 4.47
N LYS A 212 -18.42 -1.80 5.51
CA LYS A 212 -18.08 -0.49 6.12
C LYS A 212 -17.42 0.40 5.08
N MET A 213 -16.48 -0.12 4.26
CA MET A 213 -15.88 0.65 3.17
C MET A 213 -16.96 1.15 2.20
N LEU A 214 -17.82 0.28 1.70
CA LEU A 214 -18.89 0.67 0.78
C LEU A 214 -19.84 1.71 1.39
N SER A 215 -20.15 1.62 2.69
CA SER A 215 -20.96 2.62 3.37
C SER A 215 -20.28 3.99 3.47
N MET A 216 -18.95 4.03 3.59
CA MET A 216 -18.20 5.30 3.57
C MET A 216 -18.18 5.92 2.17
N TYR A 217 -18.11 5.09 1.11
CA TYR A 217 -18.28 5.58 -0.27
C TYR A 217 -19.67 6.16 -0.48
N GLU A 218 -20.72 5.50 0.01
CA GLU A 218 -22.09 6.00 -0.06
C GLU A 218 -22.23 7.37 0.61
N LYS A 219 -21.60 7.52 1.78
CA LYS A 219 -21.68 8.74 2.60
C LYS A 219 -20.84 9.90 2.04
N HIS A 220 -19.60 9.63 1.62
CA HIS A 220 -18.61 10.67 1.33
C HIS A 220 -18.22 10.76 -0.15
N PHE A 221 -18.40 9.71 -0.95
CA PHE A 221 -18.01 9.65 -2.35
C PHE A 221 -19.12 9.08 -3.25
N LYS A 222 -20.30 9.69 -3.17
CA LYS A 222 -21.53 9.21 -3.83
C LYS A 222 -21.38 9.02 -5.34
N GLU A 223 -20.62 9.88 -6.01
CA GLU A 223 -20.35 9.80 -7.44
C GLU A 223 -19.57 8.55 -7.82
N GLY A 224 -18.63 8.12 -6.96
CA GLY A 224 -17.91 6.86 -7.11
C GLY A 224 -18.71 5.65 -6.64
N TYR A 225 -19.52 5.79 -5.59
CA TYR A 225 -20.31 4.70 -5.02
C TYR A 225 -21.31 4.11 -6.01
N THR A 226 -22.05 4.95 -6.73
CA THR A 226 -23.09 4.48 -7.67
C THR A 226 -22.54 3.55 -8.75
N PRO A 227 -21.45 3.87 -9.46
CA PRO A 227 -20.79 2.95 -10.38
C PRO A 227 -20.26 1.67 -9.70
N ILE A 228 -19.63 1.81 -8.54
CA ILE A 228 -19.08 0.69 -7.76
C ILE A 228 -20.17 -0.31 -7.40
N LEU A 229 -21.33 0.17 -6.96
CA LEU A 229 -22.47 -0.70 -6.61
C LEU A 229 -23.01 -1.46 -7.82
N LYS A 230 -23.04 -0.86 -9.02
CA LYS A 230 -23.42 -1.53 -10.25
C LYS A 230 -22.42 -2.61 -10.64
N ILE A 231 -21.13 -2.32 -10.50
CA ILE A 231 -20.04 -3.30 -10.72
C ILE A 231 -20.21 -4.47 -9.75
N GLN A 232 -20.43 -4.22 -8.46
CA GLN A 232 -20.67 -5.25 -7.45
C GLN A 232 -21.84 -6.17 -7.83
N LYS A 233 -22.97 -5.60 -8.26
CA LYS A 233 -24.15 -6.38 -8.66
C LYS A 233 -23.87 -7.27 -9.88
N ALA A 234 -23.10 -6.78 -10.84
CA ALA A 234 -22.78 -7.49 -12.07
C ALA A 234 -21.63 -8.51 -11.91
N TRP A 235 -20.86 -8.44 -10.82
CA TRP A 235 -19.71 -9.32 -10.62
C TRP A 235 -20.12 -10.79 -10.52
N GLY A 236 -19.44 -11.65 -11.28
CA GLY A 236 -19.76 -13.09 -11.38
C GLY A 236 -20.94 -13.41 -12.31
N THR A 237 -21.48 -12.42 -13.05
CA THR A 237 -22.53 -12.63 -14.07
C THR A 237 -21.94 -12.54 -15.48
N PRO A 238 -22.66 -13.02 -16.52
CA PRO A 238 -22.22 -12.87 -17.92
C PRO A 238 -21.99 -11.41 -18.36
N ASN A 239 -22.56 -10.44 -17.65
CA ASN A 239 -22.43 -9.01 -17.95
C ASN A 239 -21.27 -8.32 -17.23
N GLN A 240 -20.47 -9.05 -16.43
CA GLN A 240 -19.41 -8.48 -15.58
C GLN A 240 -18.47 -7.56 -16.36
N GLU A 241 -17.86 -8.02 -17.44
CA GLU A 241 -16.85 -7.22 -18.18
C GLU A 241 -17.46 -5.96 -18.80
N LYS A 242 -18.67 -6.10 -19.39
CA LYS A 242 -19.39 -4.97 -19.99
C LYS A 242 -19.70 -3.89 -18.94
N VAL A 243 -20.25 -4.30 -17.80
CA VAL A 243 -20.62 -3.38 -16.72
C VAL A 243 -19.38 -2.78 -16.07
N LEU A 244 -18.36 -3.61 -15.79
CA LEU A 244 -17.09 -3.13 -15.22
C LEU A 244 -16.49 -2.02 -16.09
N LYS A 245 -16.35 -2.23 -17.39
CA LYS A 245 -15.79 -1.22 -18.30
C LYS A 245 -16.64 0.06 -18.34
N ALA A 246 -17.96 -0.07 -18.50
CA ALA A 246 -18.86 1.07 -18.66
C ALA A 246 -19.06 1.88 -17.37
N GLU A 247 -19.05 1.25 -16.21
CA GLU A 247 -19.26 1.96 -14.93
C GLU A 247 -17.94 2.44 -14.31
N TYR A 248 -16.84 1.71 -14.48
CA TYR A 248 -15.56 2.11 -13.91
C TYR A 248 -15.03 3.46 -14.47
N GLU A 249 -15.25 3.73 -15.75
CA GLU A 249 -14.88 5.00 -16.38
C GLU A 249 -15.64 6.21 -15.82
N LYS A 250 -16.79 6.00 -15.17
CA LYS A 250 -17.59 7.07 -14.55
C LYS A 250 -17.12 7.45 -13.16
N ILE A 251 -16.29 6.62 -12.51
CA ILE A 251 -15.77 6.92 -11.17
C ILE A 251 -14.83 8.11 -11.29
N PRO A 252 -14.99 9.20 -10.52
CA PRO A 252 -14.07 10.33 -10.52
C PRO A 252 -12.64 9.90 -10.22
N LYS A 253 -11.67 10.50 -10.92
CA LYS A 253 -10.24 10.23 -10.70
C LYS A 253 -9.76 11.03 -9.49
N THR A 254 -9.63 10.36 -8.34
CA THR A 254 -9.18 10.96 -7.09
C THR A 254 -8.55 9.90 -6.19
N SER A 255 -7.74 10.33 -5.21
CA SER A 255 -7.20 9.40 -4.22
C SER A 255 -8.26 9.03 -3.18
N ILE A 256 -8.08 7.86 -2.55
CA ILE A 256 -8.92 7.43 -1.42
C ILE A 256 -8.84 8.40 -0.25
N ASP A 257 -7.70 9.06 -0.08
CA ASP A 257 -7.48 10.04 0.98
C ASP A 257 -8.42 11.24 0.84
N PHE A 258 -8.56 11.79 -0.37
CA PHE A 258 -9.49 12.89 -0.63
C PHE A 258 -10.95 12.44 -0.71
N ALA A 259 -11.20 11.24 -1.26
CA ALA A 259 -12.57 10.77 -1.46
C ALA A 259 -13.25 10.33 -0.16
N VAL A 260 -12.51 9.70 0.76
CA VAL A 260 -13.04 9.05 1.95
C VAL A 260 -12.25 9.40 3.21
N ASN A 261 -10.92 9.15 3.25
CA ASN A 261 -10.16 9.19 4.49
C ASN A 261 -10.17 10.55 5.18
N SER A 262 -10.12 11.66 4.42
CA SER A 262 -10.18 13.02 4.97
C SER A 262 -11.50 13.36 5.68
N HIS A 263 -12.53 12.57 5.48
CA HIS A 263 -13.84 12.72 6.10
C HIS A 263 -14.08 11.80 7.30
N LEU A 264 -13.15 10.88 7.56
CA LEU A 264 -13.27 9.95 8.68
C LEU A 264 -12.96 10.66 10.01
N THR A 265 -13.66 10.25 11.05
CA THR A 265 -13.52 10.79 12.39
C THR A 265 -13.05 9.71 13.39
N SER A 266 -12.85 10.09 14.64
CA SER A 266 -12.57 9.14 15.72
C SER A 266 -13.66 8.09 15.94
N GLU A 267 -14.89 8.34 15.46
CA GLU A 267 -15.96 7.35 15.49
C GLU A 267 -15.81 6.30 14.39
N ASP A 268 -15.15 6.64 13.29
CA ASP A 268 -15.01 5.78 12.12
C ASP A 268 -13.75 4.95 12.14
N GLN A 269 -12.67 5.41 12.80
CA GLN A 269 -11.37 4.75 12.74
C GLN A 269 -10.54 4.84 14.02
N VAL A 270 -9.59 3.92 14.14
CA VAL A 270 -8.53 3.89 15.16
C VAL A 270 -7.17 3.66 14.49
N VAL A 271 -6.08 3.93 15.21
CA VAL A 271 -4.72 3.83 14.67
C VAL A 271 -3.89 2.85 15.49
N ILE A 272 -3.20 1.94 14.82
CA ILE A 272 -2.17 1.09 15.43
C ILE A 272 -0.81 1.70 15.13
N SER A 273 -0.03 1.96 16.18
CA SER A 273 1.37 2.36 16.03
C SER A 273 2.28 1.13 15.97
N ALA A 274 3.05 1.00 14.91
CA ALA A 274 3.97 -0.13 14.73
C ALA A 274 5.34 0.33 14.20
N ASP A 275 6.40 -0.28 14.73
CA ASP A 275 7.74 -0.16 14.16
C ASP A 275 7.97 -1.28 13.14
N LEU A 276 7.70 -1.00 11.90
CA LEU A 276 7.77 -1.95 10.79
C LEU A 276 9.10 -1.90 10.04
N GLY A 277 9.97 -0.95 10.35
CA GLY A 277 11.10 -0.64 9.48
C GLY A 277 10.63 -0.33 8.06
N TRP A 278 9.51 0.41 7.97
CA TRP A 278 8.81 0.71 6.72
C TRP A 278 9.52 1.81 5.93
N ARG A 279 9.53 1.64 4.59
CA ARG A 279 9.96 2.66 3.62
C ARG A 279 9.10 2.61 2.36
N ASP A 280 8.76 3.78 1.83
CA ASP A 280 8.33 3.93 0.43
C ASP A 280 9.59 4.05 -0.43
N VAL A 281 9.73 3.20 -1.43
CA VAL A 281 10.83 3.27 -2.41
C VAL A 281 10.27 3.86 -3.70
N GLY A 282 9.96 5.16 -3.65
CA GLY A 282 9.30 5.89 -4.73
C GLY A 282 10.24 6.72 -5.61
N THR A 283 11.47 6.98 -5.16
CA THR A 283 12.48 7.80 -5.82
C THR A 283 13.86 7.12 -5.82
N TRP A 284 14.79 7.64 -6.61
CA TRP A 284 16.16 7.16 -6.65
C TRP A 284 16.89 7.34 -5.31
N ASN A 285 16.64 8.46 -4.60
CA ASN A 285 17.22 8.71 -3.29
C ASN A 285 16.71 7.69 -2.26
N GLU A 286 15.39 7.45 -2.22
CA GLU A 286 14.81 6.46 -1.32
C GLU A 286 15.30 5.03 -1.61
N LEU A 287 15.51 4.69 -2.90
CA LEU A 287 16.12 3.42 -3.28
C LEU A 287 17.56 3.32 -2.79
N LYS A 288 18.37 4.38 -2.98
CA LYS A 288 19.74 4.44 -2.49
C LYS A 288 19.79 4.26 -0.97
N ASP A 289 18.97 5.01 -0.24
CA ASP A 289 18.88 4.92 1.23
C ASP A 289 18.45 3.52 1.69
N GLU A 290 17.54 2.86 0.95
CA GLU A 290 17.14 1.49 1.28
C GLU A 290 18.27 0.48 1.05
N MET A 291 19.10 0.69 0.04
CA MET A 291 20.23 -0.19 -0.27
C MET A 291 21.47 0.11 0.56
N SER A 292 21.60 1.32 1.13
CA SER A 292 22.74 1.75 1.91
C SER A 292 22.80 1.06 3.27
N THR A 293 24.01 0.71 3.69
CA THR A 293 24.30 0.14 5.02
C THR A 293 24.93 1.16 5.95
N ARG A 294 25.52 2.22 5.40
CA ARG A 294 26.18 3.30 6.11
C ARG A 294 25.78 4.64 5.49
N THR A 295 25.98 5.72 6.24
CA THR A 295 25.86 7.08 5.71
C THR A 295 26.88 7.29 4.61
N LYS A 296 26.44 7.84 3.47
CA LYS A 296 27.28 8.13 2.28
C LYS A 296 27.86 6.89 1.59
N ASP A 297 27.19 5.74 1.69
CA ASP A 297 27.58 4.55 0.93
C ASP A 297 27.44 4.80 -0.58
N ASN A 298 28.40 4.26 -1.33
CA ASN A 298 28.27 4.11 -2.76
C ASN A 298 27.54 2.79 -3.08
N ILE A 299 26.41 2.89 -3.75
CA ILE A 299 25.66 1.73 -4.24
C ILE A 299 25.97 1.53 -5.71
N ILE A 300 26.64 0.43 -6.01
CA ILE A 300 27.10 0.12 -7.37
C ILE A 300 26.45 -1.18 -7.81
N GLN A 301 25.74 -1.12 -8.93
CA GLN A 301 25.13 -2.28 -9.56
C GLN A 301 25.44 -2.27 -11.07
N GLY A 302 26.08 -3.33 -11.55
CA GLY A 302 26.54 -3.49 -12.92
C GLY A 302 28.06 -3.46 -13.04
N ASP A 303 28.57 -3.42 -14.28
CA ASP A 303 30.01 -3.30 -14.56
C ASP A 303 30.40 -1.81 -14.50
N VAL A 304 31.05 -1.41 -13.40
CA VAL A 304 31.35 0.00 -13.09
C VAL A 304 32.81 0.15 -12.68
N ILE A 305 33.53 1.03 -13.36
CA ILE A 305 34.85 1.51 -12.96
C ILE A 305 34.67 2.87 -12.31
N HIS A 306 35.17 3.05 -11.08
CA HIS A 306 34.99 4.29 -10.38
C HIS A 306 36.26 4.76 -9.66
N LEU A 307 36.41 6.08 -9.54
CA LEU A 307 37.46 6.75 -8.80
C LEU A 307 36.86 8.00 -8.13
N ASP A 308 37.19 8.24 -6.86
CA ASP A 308 36.76 9.41 -6.08
C ASP A 308 35.22 9.57 -6.12
N LEU A 309 34.49 8.52 -5.73
CA LEU A 309 33.03 8.45 -5.69
C LEU A 309 32.55 8.51 -4.24
N GLU A 310 31.63 9.41 -3.92
CA GLU A 310 31.01 9.52 -2.58
C GLU A 310 29.51 9.71 -2.69
N ASP A 311 28.75 8.97 -1.85
CA ASP A 311 27.29 9.09 -1.69
C ASP A 311 26.48 8.88 -2.98
N CYS A 312 26.95 8.02 -3.88
CA CYS A 312 26.37 7.81 -5.19
C CYS A 312 25.58 6.51 -5.32
N LEU A 313 24.57 6.51 -6.20
CA LEU A 313 23.94 5.32 -6.73
C LEU A 313 24.27 5.21 -8.22
N VAL A 314 25.04 4.21 -8.59
CA VAL A 314 25.37 3.88 -9.99
C VAL A 314 24.71 2.57 -10.35
N TYR A 315 23.81 2.60 -11.34
CA TYR A 315 23.02 1.45 -11.74
C TYR A 315 23.12 1.21 -13.26
N SER A 316 23.51 -0.01 -13.65
CA SER A 316 23.43 -0.49 -15.03
C SER A 316 22.65 -1.81 -15.09
N SER A 317 21.66 -1.86 -15.97
CA SER A 317 20.95 -3.11 -16.31
C SER A 317 21.61 -3.86 -17.48
N HIS A 318 22.62 -3.25 -18.14
CA HIS A 318 23.30 -3.82 -19.29
C HIS A 318 24.54 -4.59 -18.86
N LYS A 319 24.61 -5.87 -19.19
CA LYS A 319 25.76 -6.73 -18.88
C LYS A 319 26.98 -6.51 -19.77
N GLU A 320 26.80 -5.85 -20.92
CA GLU A 320 27.86 -5.65 -21.93
C GLU A 320 28.35 -4.20 -21.98
N LYS A 321 27.93 -3.36 -21.05
CA LYS A 321 28.31 -1.95 -21.00
C LYS A 321 29.03 -1.64 -19.70
N VAL A 322 30.20 -1.05 -19.79
CA VAL A 322 30.95 -0.52 -18.66
C VAL A 322 30.55 0.95 -18.45
N ILE A 323 30.30 1.32 -17.20
CA ILE A 323 30.11 2.71 -16.77
C ILE A 323 31.38 3.17 -16.07
N ALA A 324 31.97 4.28 -16.52
CA ALA A 324 33.08 4.93 -15.80
C ALA A 324 32.56 6.18 -15.10
N VAL A 325 32.80 6.28 -13.78
CA VAL A 325 32.41 7.42 -12.94
C VAL A 325 33.64 7.92 -12.18
N ILE A 326 33.99 9.19 -12.34
CA ILE A 326 35.21 9.77 -11.77
C ILE A 326 34.89 11.13 -11.18
N GLY A 327 35.27 11.33 -9.89
CA GLY A 327 35.21 12.63 -9.20
C GLY A 327 33.77 13.12 -8.92
N VAL A 328 32.87 12.25 -8.44
CA VAL A 328 31.46 12.57 -8.16
C VAL A 328 31.12 12.29 -6.70
#